data_ce8d3e16d4f923d4eda32d899fd9191b
#
_entry.id   ce8d3e16d4f923d4eda32d899fd9191b
#
_cell.length_a   1.000
_cell.length_b   1.000
_cell.length_c   1.000
_cell.angle_alpha   90.00
_cell.angle_beta   90.00
_cell.angle_gamma   90.00
#
_symmetry.space_group_name_H-M   'P 1'
#
loop_
_entity.id
_entity.type
_entity.pdbx_description
1 polymer ?
#
loop_
_entity_poly.entity_id
_entity_poly.type
_entity_poly.pdbx_seq_one_letter_code
_entity_poly.pdbx_strand_id
1 'polypeptide(L)'
;MEFNIEKKVCVVLTGKEENERLKEIKDVEWIEVRIDEFLREKDEEELIPWIVKIRECTNSKIIGTVRWYKEGGKNPYYIPDKKRIEIFKNIIEYVDFVDIELKSRILKKVVEIAKRNKRKVIISYHNFKKTPGKEILKDLIRKAKKEKPDIIKIATLVLSEKHLYNLAEITYFYTRKNHLVVIPMGNNPLLRFIPLFLGSLFTYVSLGRKVAPGQLSYSEFVELTKISHFRNIK
;
A
#
# COMPACT_ATOMS: atom_id res chain seq x y z
N MET A 1 3.86 -16.59 -16.88
CA MET A 1 4.51 -15.36 -16.36
C MET A 1 5.44 -15.81 -15.26
N GLU A 2 6.71 -15.60 -15.44
CA GLU A 2 7.73 -16.05 -14.51
C GLU A 2 7.56 -15.31 -13.16
N PHE A 3 7.61 -16.05 -12.04
CA PHE A 3 7.49 -15.47 -10.71
C PHE A 3 8.79 -14.76 -10.36
N ASN A 4 8.78 -13.42 -10.36
CA ASN A 4 9.91 -12.61 -9.95
C ASN A 4 9.55 -11.81 -8.69
N ILE A 5 10.05 -12.25 -7.53
CA ILE A 5 9.75 -11.64 -6.24
C ILE A 5 10.35 -10.24 -6.10
N GLU A 6 11.47 -9.95 -6.76
CA GLU A 6 12.14 -8.64 -6.71
C GLU A 6 11.24 -7.53 -7.27
N LYS A 7 10.38 -7.86 -8.25
CA LYS A 7 9.39 -6.93 -8.83
C LYS A 7 8.10 -6.79 -8.00
N LYS A 8 7.92 -7.63 -6.97
CA LYS A 8 6.71 -7.62 -6.14
C LYS A 8 6.84 -6.71 -4.92
N VAL A 9 7.29 -5.48 -5.15
CA VAL A 9 7.54 -4.50 -4.09
C VAL A 9 6.93 -3.14 -4.43
N CYS A 10 6.34 -2.49 -3.42
CA CYS A 10 5.90 -1.11 -3.45
C CYS A 10 6.73 -0.33 -2.42
N VAL A 11 7.47 0.67 -2.88
CA VAL A 11 8.30 1.51 -2.01
C VAL A 11 7.48 2.67 -1.47
N VAL A 12 7.47 2.82 -0.14
CA VAL A 12 6.74 3.88 0.56
C VAL A 12 7.65 5.08 0.77
N LEU A 13 7.18 6.25 0.35
CA LEU A 13 7.81 7.55 0.53
C LEU A 13 6.95 8.42 1.45
N THR A 14 7.61 9.18 2.33
CA THR A 14 6.99 10.01 3.36
C THR A 14 7.39 11.48 3.28
N GLY A 15 8.25 11.83 2.32
CA GLY A 15 8.83 13.17 2.17
C GLY A 15 10.06 13.44 3.03
N LYS A 16 10.56 12.40 3.74
CA LYS A 16 11.78 12.46 4.56
C LYS A 16 12.99 11.87 3.88
N GLU A 17 12.79 11.28 2.72
CA GLU A 17 13.84 10.63 1.95
C GLU A 17 14.75 11.68 1.33
N GLU A 18 16.07 11.46 1.45
CA GLU A 18 17.06 12.26 0.75
C GLU A 18 16.91 12.09 -0.76
N ASN A 19 17.07 13.17 -1.50
CA ASN A 19 16.88 13.16 -2.96
C ASN A 19 17.76 12.14 -3.69
N GLU A 20 18.96 11.89 -3.18
CA GLU A 20 19.88 10.92 -3.76
C GLU A 20 19.35 9.49 -3.69
N ARG A 21 18.59 9.17 -2.64
CA ARG A 21 17.99 7.85 -2.45
C ARG A 21 16.87 7.54 -3.44
N LEU A 22 16.25 8.54 -4.06
CA LEU A 22 15.27 8.30 -5.13
C LEU A 22 15.88 7.56 -6.32
N LYS A 23 17.20 7.69 -6.54
CA LYS A 23 17.91 6.94 -7.60
C LYS A 23 17.95 5.43 -7.34
N GLU A 24 17.90 5.00 -6.05
CA GLU A 24 17.88 3.59 -5.67
C GLU A 24 16.62 2.86 -6.19
N ILE A 25 15.52 3.59 -6.40
CA ILE A 25 14.20 3.06 -6.73
C ILE A 25 13.73 3.37 -8.16
N LYS A 26 14.60 3.83 -9.04
CA LYS A 26 14.26 4.22 -10.43
C LYS A 26 13.57 3.09 -11.22
N ASP A 27 13.92 1.84 -10.96
CA ASP A 27 13.43 0.65 -11.67
C ASP A 27 12.32 -0.10 -10.89
N VAL A 28 11.84 0.45 -9.77
CA VAL A 28 10.75 -0.12 -9.00
C VAL A 28 9.42 0.11 -9.70
N GLU A 29 8.56 -0.92 -9.78
CA GLU A 29 7.28 -0.81 -10.49
C GLU A 29 6.24 0.03 -9.72
N TRP A 30 6.28 0.03 -8.37
CA TRP A 30 5.26 0.66 -7.54
C TRP A 30 5.87 1.55 -6.47
N ILE A 31 5.33 2.77 -6.33
CA ILE A 31 5.66 3.72 -5.29
C ILE A 31 4.37 4.19 -4.61
N GLU A 32 4.34 4.19 -3.27
CA GLU A 32 3.27 4.83 -2.49
C GLU A 32 3.79 6.13 -1.90
N VAL A 33 3.15 7.27 -2.20
CA VAL A 33 3.39 8.55 -1.54
C VAL A 33 2.40 8.72 -0.39
N ARG A 34 2.91 8.72 0.86
CA ARG A 34 2.16 8.86 2.09
C ARG A 34 1.99 10.34 2.43
N ILE A 35 0.96 10.94 1.86
CA ILE A 35 0.68 12.37 1.96
C ILE A 35 0.35 12.78 3.40
N ASP A 36 -0.31 11.93 4.15
CA ASP A 36 -0.55 12.16 5.58
C ASP A 36 0.76 12.23 6.40
N GLU A 37 1.77 11.44 6.06
CA GLU A 37 3.09 11.51 6.69
C GLU A 37 3.90 12.73 6.21
N PHE A 38 3.77 13.08 4.93
CA PHE A 38 4.39 14.28 4.36
C PHE A 38 3.89 15.55 5.06
N LEU A 39 2.56 15.73 5.12
CA LEU A 39 1.91 16.90 5.72
C LEU A 39 2.04 17.00 7.25
N ARG A 40 2.58 15.99 7.89
CA ARG A 40 2.92 16.05 9.31
C ARG A 40 4.10 16.99 9.60
N GLU A 41 4.98 17.17 8.62
CA GLU A 41 6.27 17.84 8.81
C GLU A 41 6.59 18.89 7.73
N LYS A 42 5.81 18.92 6.65
CA LYS A 42 6.02 19.81 5.50
C LYS A 42 4.74 20.55 5.13
N ASP A 43 4.90 21.67 4.49
CA ASP A 43 3.81 22.50 4.02
C ASP A 43 3.13 21.90 2.78
N GLU A 44 1.85 22.22 2.63
CA GLU A 44 1.04 21.70 1.52
C GLU A 44 1.52 22.18 0.15
N GLU A 45 2.07 23.37 0.09
CA GLU A 45 2.61 23.96 -1.15
C GLU A 45 3.79 23.13 -1.71
N GLU A 46 4.52 22.42 -0.86
CA GLU A 46 5.61 21.52 -1.27
C GLU A 46 5.12 20.16 -1.83
N LEU A 47 3.85 19.81 -1.62
CA LEU A 47 3.33 18.47 -1.92
C LEU A 47 3.40 18.14 -3.43
N ILE A 48 2.89 19.01 -4.28
CA ILE A 48 2.89 18.80 -5.73
C ILE A 48 4.31 18.79 -6.29
N PRO A 49 5.19 19.78 -5.97
CA PRO A 49 6.59 19.72 -6.36
C PRO A 49 7.29 18.40 -5.98
N TRP A 50 7.02 17.88 -4.79
CA TRP A 50 7.59 16.61 -4.34
C TRP A 50 7.11 15.42 -5.18
N ILE A 51 5.80 15.32 -5.48
CA ILE A 51 5.26 14.24 -6.32
C ILE A 51 5.80 14.33 -7.76
N VAL A 52 5.88 15.54 -8.33
CA VAL A 52 6.45 15.77 -9.66
C VAL A 52 7.90 15.30 -9.71
N LYS A 53 8.70 15.65 -8.71
CA LYS A 53 10.09 15.19 -8.61
C LYS A 53 10.22 13.66 -8.58
N ILE A 54 9.34 12.97 -7.84
CA ILE A 54 9.32 11.50 -7.84
C ILE A 54 9.00 11.00 -9.25
N ARG A 55 8.04 11.59 -9.94
CA ARG A 55 7.66 11.24 -11.31
C ARG A 55 8.81 11.41 -12.30
N GLU A 56 9.61 12.46 -12.16
CA GLU A 56 10.79 12.71 -12.99
C GLU A 56 11.93 11.71 -12.75
N CYS A 57 12.04 11.21 -11.53
CA CYS A 57 13.09 10.25 -11.16
C CYS A 57 12.75 8.79 -11.51
N THR A 58 11.47 8.46 -11.78
CA THR A 58 11.04 7.06 -11.94
C THR A 58 9.94 6.91 -12.99
N ASN A 59 9.86 5.70 -13.58
CA ASN A 59 8.72 5.28 -14.41
C ASN A 59 7.67 4.48 -13.62
N SER A 60 7.72 4.54 -12.30
CA SER A 60 6.88 3.77 -11.39
C SER A 60 5.41 4.20 -11.46
N LYS A 61 4.52 3.26 -11.16
CA LYS A 61 3.11 3.56 -10.85
C LYS A 61 3.03 4.20 -9.46
N ILE A 62 2.56 5.44 -9.39
CA ILE A 62 2.46 6.20 -8.14
C ILE A 62 1.07 6.02 -7.52
N ILE A 63 1.05 5.61 -6.25
CA ILE A 63 -0.14 5.49 -5.41
C ILE A 63 -0.19 6.71 -4.47
N GLY A 64 -1.20 7.57 -4.61
CA GLY A 64 -1.45 8.68 -3.69
C GLY A 64 -2.30 8.22 -2.50
N THR A 65 -1.75 8.30 -1.29
CA THR A 65 -2.42 7.86 -0.06
C THR A 65 -2.51 9.00 0.95
N VAL A 66 -3.75 9.35 1.33
CA VAL A 66 -4.04 10.25 2.46
C VAL A 66 -4.71 9.38 3.54
N ARG A 67 -3.91 8.71 4.36
CA ARG A 67 -4.40 7.70 5.30
C ARG A 67 -5.39 8.27 6.31
N TRP A 68 -6.56 7.61 6.44
CA TRP A 68 -7.53 7.96 7.46
C TRP A 68 -6.98 7.66 8.85
N TYR A 69 -7.05 8.63 9.75
CA TYR A 69 -6.45 8.52 11.08
C TYR A 69 -6.94 7.29 11.87
N LYS A 70 -8.19 6.82 11.64
CA LYS A 70 -8.73 5.61 12.30
C LYS A 70 -8.08 4.31 11.84
N GLU A 71 -7.39 4.33 10.71
CA GLU A 71 -6.62 3.22 10.15
C GLU A 71 -5.12 3.57 10.01
N GLY A 72 -4.63 4.56 10.76
CA GLY A 72 -3.27 5.11 10.65
C GLY A 72 -2.23 4.55 11.64
N GLY A 73 -2.58 3.55 12.45
CA GLY A 73 -1.63 2.94 13.39
C GLY A 73 -1.52 3.67 14.73
N LYS A 74 -0.32 3.69 15.36
CA LYS A 74 -0.13 4.18 16.73
C LYS A 74 -0.26 5.70 16.88
N ASN A 75 0.27 6.47 15.93
CA ASN A 75 0.29 7.94 15.97
C ASN A 75 -0.22 8.48 14.64
N PRO A 76 -1.53 8.38 14.35
CA PRO A 76 -2.05 8.84 13.08
C PRO A 76 -2.07 10.37 13.01
N TYR A 77 -1.72 10.93 11.86
CA TYR A 77 -1.93 12.36 11.60
C TYR A 77 -3.39 12.61 11.24
N TYR A 78 -4.02 13.55 11.92
CA TYR A 78 -5.43 13.86 11.69
C TYR A 78 -5.59 14.87 10.58
N ILE A 79 -6.23 14.46 9.50
CA ILE A 79 -6.66 15.33 8.41
C ILE A 79 -8.19 15.21 8.30
N PRO A 80 -8.95 16.33 8.40
CA PRO A 80 -10.40 16.29 8.27
C PRO A 80 -10.86 15.75 6.91
N ASP A 81 -11.99 15.06 6.86
CA ASP A 81 -12.50 14.45 5.63
C ASP A 81 -12.66 15.46 4.47
N LYS A 82 -13.08 16.70 4.75
CA LYS A 82 -13.16 17.78 3.74
C LYS A 82 -11.78 18.07 3.13
N LYS A 83 -10.75 18.18 3.97
CA LYS A 83 -9.37 18.44 3.53
C LYS A 83 -8.79 17.24 2.77
N ARG A 84 -9.08 16.01 3.21
CA ARG A 84 -8.67 14.81 2.46
C ARG A 84 -9.24 14.80 1.04
N ILE A 85 -10.51 15.16 0.87
CA ILE A 85 -11.13 15.27 -0.47
C ILE A 85 -10.42 16.32 -1.32
N GLU A 86 -10.10 17.47 -0.75
CA GLU A 86 -9.37 18.55 -1.42
C GLU A 86 -7.99 18.07 -1.88
N ILE A 87 -7.23 17.43 -1.00
CA ILE A 87 -5.92 16.88 -1.33
C ILE A 87 -6.02 15.85 -2.46
N PHE A 88 -6.98 14.91 -2.40
CA PHE A 88 -7.17 13.93 -3.48
C PHE A 88 -7.47 14.61 -4.83
N LYS A 89 -8.24 15.71 -4.86
CA LYS A 89 -8.47 16.49 -6.08
C LYS A 89 -7.19 17.14 -6.60
N ASN A 90 -6.37 17.69 -5.70
CA ASN A 90 -5.15 18.41 -6.08
C ASN A 90 -4.08 17.47 -6.64
N ILE A 91 -3.96 16.25 -6.10
CA ILE A 91 -2.93 15.29 -6.52
C ILE A 91 -3.36 14.40 -7.69
N ILE A 92 -4.64 14.37 -8.06
CA ILE A 92 -5.20 13.33 -8.94
C ILE A 92 -4.52 13.26 -10.32
N GLU A 93 -4.02 14.36 -10.83
CA GLU A 93 -3.34 14.40 -12.13
C GLU A 93 -1.90 13.85 -12.05
N TYR A 94 -1.31 13.83 -10.87
CA TYR A 94 0.09 13.46 -10.63
C TYR A 94 0.28 12.00 -10.18
N VAL A 95 -0.82 11.28 -9.89
CA VAL A 95 -0.78 9.88 -9.43
C VAL A 95 -1.51 8.95 -10.39
N ASP A 96 -1.17 7.65 -10.40
CA ASP A 96 -1.82 6.64 -11.21
C ASP A 96 -2.94 5.93 -10.45
N PHE A 97 -2.76 5.81 -9.13
CA PHE A 97 -3.71 5.19 -8.21
C PHE A 97 -3.98 6.10 -7.01
N VAL A 98 -5.17 5.99 -6.45
CA VAL A 98 -5.48 6.50 -5.11
C VAL A 98 -5.81 5.34 -4.17
N ASP A 99 -5.31 5.39 -2.93
CA ASP A 99 -5.66 4.44 -1.87
C ASP A 99 -6.68 5.10 -0.93
N ILE A 100 -7.84 4.47 -0.81
CA ILE A 100 -8.92 4.93 0.09
C ILE A 100 -9.45 3.77 0.93
N GLU A 101 -9.68 4.01 2.21
CA GLU A 101 -10.14 2.99 3.13
C GLU A 101 -11.61 2.61 2.88
N LEU A 102 -11.90 1.31 2.90
CA LEU A 102 -13.25 0.74 2.74
C LEU A 102 -14.26 1.34 3.73
N LYS A 103 -13.81 1.67 4.93
CA LYS A 103 -14.65 2.22 6.00
C LYS A 103 -14.69 3.75 6.04
N SER A 104 -13.98 4.42 5.15
CA SER A 104 -13.96 5.88 5.10
C SER A 104 -15.29 6.45 4.63
N ARG A 105 -15.78 7.50 5.30
CA ARG A 105 -17.01 8.20 4.92
C ARG A 105 -16.92 8.85 3.54
N ILE A 106 -15.71 9.16 3.09
CA ILE A 106 -15.46 9.80 1.79
C ILE A 106 -15.15 8.79 0.68
N LEU A 107 -15.24 7.47 0.92
CA LEU A 107 -14.94 6.41 -0.04
C LEU A 107 -15.56 6.68 -1.41
N LYS A 108 -16.89 6.81 -1.48
CA LYS A 108 -17.61 7.02 -2.75
C LYS A 108 -17.15 8.28 -3.48
N LYS A 109 -16.88 9.36 -2.73
CA LYS A 109 -16.43 10.63 -3.32
C LYS A 109 -15.06 10.53 -3.93
N VAL A 110 -14.11 9.87 -3.24
CA VAL A 110 -12.75 9.67 -3.77
C VAL A 110 -12.75 8.71 -4.97
N VAL A 111 -13.56 7.64 -4.94
CA VAL A 111 -13.74 6.74 -6.09
C VAL A 111 -14.31 7.51 -7.30
N GLU A 112 -15.27 8.40 -7.09
CA GLU A 112 -15.82 9.24 -8.15
C GLU A 112 -14.76 10.17 -8.75
N ILE A 113 -13.96 10.86 -7.91
CA ILE A 113 -12.88 11.74 -8.34
C ILE A 113 -11.89 10.96 -9.20
N ALA A 114 -11.43 9.80 -8.73
CA ALA A 114 -10.47 8.98 -9.46
C ALA A 114 -11.01 8.54 -10.82
N LYS A 115 -12.23 8.01 -10.87
CA LYS A 115 -12.83 7.53 -12.12
C LYS A 115 -13.05 8.66 -13.15
N ARG A 116 -13.49 9.85 -12.72
CA ARG A 116 -13.65 11.02 -13.61
C ARG A 116 -12.32 11.43 -14.23
N ASN A 117 -11.22 11.28 -13.51
CA ASN A 117 -9.87 11.60 -13.98
C ASN A 117 -9.14 10.39 -14.59
N LYS A 118 -9.84 9.27 -14.87
CA LYS A 118 -9.29 8.05 -15.45
C LYS A 118 -8.14 7.46 -14.62
N ARG A 119 -8.17 7.67 -13.31
CA ARG A 119 -7.21 7.09 -12.35
C ARG A 119 -7.78 5.84 -11.71
N LYS A 120 -6.89 4.96 -11.31
CA LYS A 120 -7.22 3.67 -10.69
C LYS A 120 -7.39 3.80 -9.18
N VAL A 121 -8.13 2.84 -8.59
CA VAL A 121 -8.50 2.88 -7.18
C VAL A 121 -8.04 1.63 -6.47
N ILE A 122 -7.34 1.82 -5.35
CA ILE A 122 -7.09 0.80 -4.34
C ILE A 122 -8.09 1.02 -3.21
N ILE A 123 -8.91 0.01 -2.90
CA ILE A 123 -9.73 0.03 -1.69
C ILE A 123 -9.05 -0.79 -0.62
N SER A 124 -8.69 -0.13 0.48
CA SER A 124 -7.89 -0.70 1.55
C SER A 124 -8.68 -0.90 2.84
N TYR A 125 -8.23 -1.88 3.63
CA TYR A 125 -8.65 -2.11 5.01
C TYR A 125 -7.42 -2.38 5.88
N HIS A 126 -7.30 -1.65 6.99
CA HIS A 126 -6.21 -1.82 7.95
C HIS A 126 -6.76 -2.15 9.33
N ASN A 127 -6.11 -3.11 10.01
CA ASN A 127 -6.40 -3.41 11.40
C ASN A 127 -5.10 -3.63 12.18
N PHE A 128 -4.71 -2.64 12.96
CA PHE A 128 -3.50 -2.66 13.77
C PHE A 128 -3.67 -3.36 15.13
N LYS A 129 -4.86 -3.92 15.40
CA LYS A 129 -5.13 -4.64 16.65
C LYS A 129 -5.06 -6.13 16.49
N LYS A 130 -5.62 -6.67 15.40
CA LYS A 130 -5.64 -8.12 15.10
C LYS A 130 -6.05 -8.40 13.66
N THR A 131 -5.82 -9.62 13.21
CA THR A 131 -6.44 -10.15 11.99
C THR A 131 -7.85 -10.65 12.29
N PRO A 132 -8.87 -10.19 11.55
CA PRO A 132 -10.24 -10.70 11.68
C PRO A 132 -10.34 -12.18 11.29
N GLY A 133 -11.42 -12.84 11.74
CA GLY A 133 -11.75 -14.19 11.30
C GLY A 133 -12.04 -14.26 9.80
N LYS A 134 -11.88 -15.44 9.22
CA LYS A 134 -11.99 -15.71 7.77
C LYS A 134 -13.26 -15.14 7.15
N GLU A 135 -14.44 -15.36 7.77
CA GLU A 135 -15.71 -14.89 7.21
C GLU A 135 -15.81 -13.35 7.17
N ILE A 136 -15.22 -12.68 8.17
CA ILE A 136 -15.16 -11.21 8.19
C ILE A 136 -14.22 -10.72 7.06
N LEU A 137 -13.07 -11.38 6.84
CA LEU A 137 -12.16 -11.05 5.75
C LEU A 137 -12.83 -11.22 4.38
N LYS A 138 -13.58 -12.31 4.19
CA LYS A 138 -14.37 -12.54 2.96
C LYS A 138 -15.44 -11.46 2.76
N ASP A 139 -16.12 -11.04 3.83
CA ASP A 139 -17.13 -9.98 3.77
C ASP A 139 -16.51 -8.63 3.42
N LEU A 140 -15.34 -8.30 3.98
CA LEU A 140 -14.57 -7.10 3.63
C LEU A 140 -14.22 -7.07 2.13
N ILE A 141 -13.72 -8.18 1.59
CA ILE A 141 -13.41 -8.31 0.16
C ILE A 141 -14.68 -8.12 -0.68
N ARG A 142 -15.79 -8.77 -0.29
CA ARG A 142 -17.08 -8.65 -0.99
C ARG A 142 -17.61 -7.20 -0.98
N LYS A 143 -17.49 -6.51 0.15
CA LYS A 143 -17.87 -5.09 0.27
C LYS A 143 -17.00 -4.19 -0.60
N ALA A 144 -15.67 -4.39 -0.59
CA ALA A 144 -14.77 -3.64 -1.44
C ALA A 144 -15.08 -3.82 -2.93
N LYS A 145 -15.39 -5.05 -3.36
CA LYS A 145 -15.74 -5.35 -4.77
C LYS A 145 -16.98 -4.60 -5.28
N LYS A 146 -17.94 -4.24 -4.42
CA LYS A 146 -19.12 -3.48 -4.81
C LYS A 146 -18.78 -2.10 -5.38
N GLU A 147 -17.70 -1.51 -4.93
CA GLU A 147 -17.21 -0.21 -5.41
C GLU A 147 -16.34 -0.33 -6.68
N LYS A 148 -16.14 -1.55 -7.20
CA LYS A 148 -15.38 -1.85 -8.42
C LYS A 148 -13.96 -1.24 -8.39
N PRO A 149 -13.11 -1.58 -7.38
CA PRO A 149 -11.73 -1.13 -7.34
C PRO A 149 -10.88 -1.86 -8.35
N ASP A 150 -9.74 -1.28 -8.71
CA ASP A 150 -8.70 -1.95 -9.49
C ASP A 150 -7.87 -2.91 -8.61
N ILE A 151 -7.66 -2.55 -7.34
CA ILE A 151 -6.93 -3.36 -6.35
C ILE A 151 -7.68 -3.34 -5.02
N ILE A 152 -7.74 -4.50 -4.34
CA ILE A 152 -8.18 -4.61 -2.94
C ILE A 152 -6.95 -4.81 -2.08
N LYS A 153 -6.82 -4.04 -0.98
CA LYS A 153 -5.69 -4.13 -0.04
C LYS A 153 -6.20 -4.49 1.36
N ILE A 154 -5.61 -5.53 1.97
CA ILE A 154 -5.90 -5.95 3.34
C ILE A 154 -4.59 -5.99 4.12
N ALA A 155 -4.47 -5.16 5.15
CA ALA A 155 -3.31 -5.09 6.03
C ALA A 155 -3.75 -5.28 7.48
N THR A 156 -3.35 -6.38 8.12
CA THR A 156 -3.82 -6.70 9.48
C THR A 156 -2.72 -7.27 10.36
N LEU A 157 -2.80 -7.00 11.67
CA LEU A 157 -1.82 -7.47 12.65
C LEU A 157 -1.96 -8.96 12.91
N VAL A 158 -0.88 -9.70 12.70
CA VAL A 158 -0.76 -11.14 12.96
C VAL A 158 -0.24 -11.33 14.39
N LEU A 159 -1.07 -11.94 15.25
CA LEU A 159 -0.75 -12.26 16.64
C LEU A 159 -0.71 -13.78 16.89
N SER A 160 -1.09 -14.60 15.92
CA SER A 160 -1.10 -16.05 16.03
C SER A 160 -0.99 -16.70 14.66
N GLU A 161 -0.65 -17.98 14.63
CA GLU A 161 -0.63 -18.81 13.41
C GLU A 161 -1.99 -18.82 12.71
N LYS A 162 -3.09 -18.87 13.47
CA LYS A 162 -4.45 -18.80 12.91
C LYS A 162 -4.69 -17.52 12.13
N HIS A 163 -4.14 -16.39 12.57
CA HIS A 163 -4.21 -15.13 11.84
C HIS A 163 -3.48 -15.23 10.51
N LEU A 164 -2.28 -15.81 10.52
CA LEU A 164 -1.49 -15.98 9.30
C LEU A 164 -2.19 -16.93 8.33
N TYR A 165 -2.70 -18.06 8.83
CA TYR A 165 -3.48 -19.02 8.04
C TYR A 165 -4.68 -18.36 7.35
N ASN A 166 -5.48 -17.57 8.10
CA ASN A 166 -6.62 -16.86 7.53
C ASN A 166 -6.20 -15.93 6.37
N LEU A 167 -5.08 -15.20 6.52
CA LEU A 167 -4.57 -14.32 5.47
C LEU A 167 -4.04 -15.12 4.27
N ALA A 168 -3.32 -16.20 4.51
CA ALA A 168 -2.81 -17.07 3.45
C ALA A 168 -3.97 -17.67 2.62
N GLU A 169 -5.00 -18.18 3.30
CA GLU A 169 -6.16 -18.76 2.65
C GLU A 169 -6.91 -17.75 1.78
N ILE A 170 -7.25 -16.56 2.29
CA ILE A 170 -7.91 -15.54 1.47
C ILE A 170 -7.04 -15.09 0.30
N THR A 171 -5.72 -15.01 0.49
CA THR A 171 -4.80 -14.67 -0.58
C THR A 171 -4.91 -15.70 -1.69
N TYR A 172 -4.72 -16.98 -1.38
CA TYR A 172 -4.75 -18.06 -2.36
C TYR A 172 -6.06 -18.13 -3.16
N PHE A 173 -7.22 -17.98 -2.49
CA PHE A 173 -8.51 -18.10 -3.15
C PHE A 173 -8.94 -16.86 -3.93
N TYR A 174 -8.56 -15.67 -3.47
CA TYR A 174 -9.07 -14.43 -4.07
C TYR A 174 -8.14 -13.78 -5.10
N THR A 175 -6.83 -14.03 -5.06
CA THR A 175 -5.88 -13.49 -6.06
C THR A 175 -6.13 -14.04 -7.46
N ARG A 176 -6.69 -15.25 -7.59
CA ARG A 176 -7.03 -15.84 -8.87
C ARG A 176 -8.14 -15.08 -9.63
N LYS A 177 -8.95 -14.30 -8.93
CA LYS A 177 -10.13 -13.59 -9.48
C LYS A 177 -10.08 -12.08 -9.28
N ASN A 178 -9.08 -11.58 -8.55
CA ASN A 178 -8.99 -10.16 -8.20
C ASN A 178 -7.52 -9.75 -8.09
N HIS A 179 -7.25 -8.49 -8.35
CA HIS A 179 -6.00 -7.90 -7.94
C HIS A 179 -6.05 -7.64 -6.42
N LEU A 180 -5.31 -8.42 -5.67
CA LEU A 180 -5.30 -8.38 -4.20
C LEU A 180 -3.89 -8.11 -3.67
N VAL A 181 -3.81 -7.26 -2.66
CA VAL A 181 -2.61 -7.01 -1.86
C VAL A 181 -2.92 -7.39 -0.42
N VAL A 182 -2.18 -8.33 0.14
CA VAL A 182 -2.34 -8.79 1.52
C VAL A 182 -1.04 -8.57 2.29
N ILE A 183 -1.15 -7.84 3.41
CA ILE A 183 -0.01 -7.46 4.24
C ILE A 183 -0.20 -8.00 5.66
N PRO A 184 0.46 -9.09 6.01
CA PRO A 184 0.62 -9.52 7.40
C PRO A 184 1.52 -8.52 8.12
N MET A 185 0.94 -7.73 9.01
CA MET A 185 1.71 -6.85 9.89
C MET A 185 2.11 -7.62 11.16
N GLY A 186 3.29 -7.33 11.72
CA GLY A 186 3.73 -7.99 12.95
C GLY A 186 5.24 -7.82 13.17
N ASN A 187 5.77 -8.42 14.24
CA ASN A 187 7.18 -8.29 14.59
C ASN A 187 8.13 -9.06 13.65
N ASN A 188 7.62 -10.11 12.98
CA ASN A 188 8.42 -10.87 12.02
C ASN A 188 8.16 -10.35 10.58
N PRO A 189 9.13 -9.65 9.97
CA PRO A 189 8.98 -9.08 8.64
C PRO A 189 8.89 -10.15 7.53
N LEU A 190 9.39 -11.36 7.76
CA LEU A 190 9.34 -12.45 6.78
C LEU A 190 7.92 -12.92 6.48
N LEU A 191 6.96 -12.68 7.39
CA LEU A 191 5.55 -13.00 7.14
C LEU A 191 5.00 -12.28 5.90
N ARG A 192 5.58 -11.15 5.51
CA ARG A 192 5.16 -10.37 4.33
C ARG A 192 5.47 -11.05 3.00
N PHE A 193 6.36 -12.04 2.99
CA PHE A 193 6.67 -12.83 1.79
C PHE A 193 5.61 -13.90 1.50
N ILE A 194 4.96 -14.46 2.52
CA ILE A 194 3.98 -15.54 2.35
C ILE A 194 2.86 -15.17 1.35
N PRO A 195 2.17 -14.02 1.46
CA PRO A 195 1.15 -13.65 0.48
C PRO A 195 1.69 -13.47 -0.94
N LEU A 196 2.97 -13.09 -1.11
CA LEU A 196 3.57 -12.93 -2.44
C LEU A 196 3.62 -14.26 -3.18
N PHE A 197 4.00 -15.34 -2.51
CA PHE A 197 3.98 -16.70 -3.07
C PHE A 197 2.57 -17.21 -3.37
N LEU A 198 1.56 -16.67 -2.69
CA LEU A 198 0.15 -17.04 -2.86
C LEU A 198 -0.57 -16.13 -3.87
N GLY A 199 0.16 -15.22 -4.54
CA GLY A 199 -0.39 -14.40 -5.62
C GLY A 199 -0.71 -12.95 -5.25
N SER A 200 -0.39 -12.46 -4.04
CA SER A 200 -0.47 -11.02 -3.73
C SER A 200 0.38 -10.22 -4.71
N LEU A 201 -0.12 -9.08 -5.16
CA LEU A 201 0.55 -8.29 -6.19
C LEU A 201 1.93 -7.80 -5.76
N PHE A 202 2.02 -7.24 -4.56
CA PHE A 202 3.27 -6.72 -3.99
C PHE A 202 3.19 -6.64 -2.46
N THR A 203 4.34 -6.43 -1.83
CA THR A 203 4.45 -6.01 -0.43
C THR A 203 4.97 -4.59 -0.32
N TYR A 204 4.85 -3.98 0.86
CA TYR A 204 5.28 -2.60 1.11
C TYR A 204 6.58 -2.58 1.89
N VAL A 205 7.55 -1.82 1.38
CA VAL A 205 8.83 -1.51 2.03
C VAL A 205 9.01 0.00 2.17
N SER A 206 9.89 0.45 3.05
CA SER A 206 10.21 1.88 3.20
C SER A 206 11.54 2.21 2.55
N LEU A 207 11.65 3.37 1.93
CA LEU A 207 12.95 3.90 1.54
C LEU A 207 13.61 4.63 2.73
N GLY A 208 12.79 5.32 3.52
CA GLY A 208 13.20 6.03 4.73
C GLY A 208 12.53 5.47 5.99
N ARG A 209 11.62 6.23 6.59
CA ARG A 209 10.91 5.86 7.81
C ARG A 209 9.94 4.69 7.61
N LYS A 210 10.00 3.69 8.49
CA LYS A 210 9.01 2.60 8.55
C LYS A 210 7.68 3.12 9.11
N VAL A 211 6.57 2.89 8.41
CA VAL A 211 5.22 3.39 8.76
C VAL A 211 4.25 2.29 9.22
N ALA A 212 4.70 1.03 9.25
CA ALA A 212 3.87 -0.10 9.68
C ALA A 212 4.71 -1.17 10.39
N PRO A 213 4.12 -1.92 11.36
CA PRO A 213 4.79 -3.01 12.05
C PRO A 213 5.34 -4.06 11.06
N GLY A 214 6.61 -4.48 11.28
CA GLY A 214 7.29 -5.46 10.45
C GLY A 214 7.53 -5.02 9.00
N GLN A 215 7.51 -3.72 8.72
CA GLN A 215 7.91 -3.21 7.42
C GLN A 215 9.42 -3.30 7.27
N LEU A 216 9.86 -3.89 6.15
CA LEU A 216 11.27 -3.88 5.74
C LEU A 216 11.65 -2.54 5.12
N SER A 217 12.91 -2.16 5.22
CA SER A 217 13.49 -1.18 4.30
C SER A 217 13.65 -1.79 2.90
N TYR A 218 13.80 -0.96 1.90
CA TYR A 218 14.04 -1.43 0.53
C TYR A 218 15.34 -2.24 0.42
N SER A 219 16.41 -1.80 1.10
CA SER A 219 17.69 -2.53 1.16
C SER A 219 17.54 -3.91 1.81
N GLU A 220 16.88 -4.01 2.98
CA GLU A 220 16.60 -5.29 3.64
C GLU A 220 15.80 -6.25 2.72
N PHE A 221 14.83 -5.72 1.97
CA PHE A 221 14.05 -6.52 1.03
C PHE A 221 14.92 -7.05 -0.12
N VAL A 222 15.75 -6.20 -0.72
CA VAL A 222 16.66 -6.58 -1.80
C VAL A 222 17.67 -7.63 -1.35
N GLU A 223 18.24 -7.48 -0.16
CA GLU A 223 19.18 -8.47 0.41
C GLU A 223 18.50 -9.82 0.62
N LEU A 224 17.32 -9.84 1.23
CA LEU A 224 16.59 -11.09 1.48
C LEU A 224 16.18 -11.80 0.18
N THR A 225 15.82 -11.06 -0.87
CA THR A 225 15.47 -11.67 -2.16
C THR A 225 16.67 -12.23 -2.90
N LYS A 226 17.88 -11.69 -2.70
CA LYS A 226 19.13 -12.25 -3.25
C LYS A 226 19.56 -13.55 -2.57
N ILE A 227 19.49 -13.62 -1.24
CA ILE A 227 19.93 -14.78 -0.45
C ILE A 227 19.04 -16.00 -0.73
N SER A 228 17.77 -15.80 -0.94
CA SER A 228 16.77 -16.86 -0.89
C SER A 228 16.65 -17.73 -2.15
N HIS A 229 17.45 -17.54 -3.19
CA HIS A 229 17.34 -18.27 -4.47
C HIS A 229 15.89 -18.40 -4.98
N PHE A 230 14.99 -17.49 -4.57
CA PHE A 230 13.57 -17.46 -4.97
C PHE A 230 13.38 -17.18 -6.48
N ARG A 231 14.47 -17.08 -7.23
CA ARG A 231 14.44 -16.77 -8.68
C ARG A 231 13.82 -17.87 -9.54
N ASN A 232 13.69 -19.11 -9.05
CA ASN A 232 13.34 -20.28 -9.85
C ASN A 232 12.26 -21.18 -9.24
N ILE A 233 11.22 -20.62 -8.64
CA ILE A 233 10.00 -21.42 -8.38
C ILE A 233 9.21 -21.48 -9.69
N LYS A 234 9.36 -22.61 -10.41
CA LYS A 234 8.57 -22.95 -11.60
C LYS A 234 7.14 -23.32 -11.22
#